data_3b82be857042002825ca37059bbb2213
#
_entry.id   3b82be857042002825ca37059bbb2213
#
_cell.length_a   1.000
_cell.length_b   1.000
_cell.length_c   1.000
_cell.angle_alpha   90.00
_cell.angle_beta   90.00
_cell.angle_gamma   90.00
#
_symmetry.space_group_name_H-M   'P 1'
#
loop_
_entity.id
_entity.type
_entity.pdbx_description
1 polymer ?
#
loop_
_entity_poly.entity_id
_entity_poly.type
_entity_poly.pdbx_seq_one_letter_code
_entity_poly.pdbx_strand_id
1 'polypeptide(L)'
;MRKILPADTLTPILAYMRVQGEHKVILESIPREKENARFSIVAYNPVFEVTFKDGVLYENGKAIDQDPFEYLDQVTVKGIKSDLPFAGGAIGFAGYDMIGLYENIGEIPEDTIGTPDMHFFIYESYLIFDHKKEKVYVVEDNIYSGRDNDAVRQALGQVVTSLQTQAPNEFTPQALQALQFSNHIEKEVFMDMVAKAKKLIREGDMFQCVLSQRFSADFEGDPLDYYRNLRVTNPSNYLYFYDFGDYQVIGASPESLVSVKNGEVVTNPIAGTRPRGTNEAEDAALADELSHDVKETAEHRMLVDLGRNDIGKIAKNGTVKVTKYMEVEYFRYVMHLTSVVKGQLLSELTALDALKSTLPAGTVSGAPKIRAMRRIYELEQEKRGIYAGAIGYLSATGDMDFAIAIRTMILKNQKAYVQAGAGVVYDSVPENEFYETINKAKAMTRIGDAQ
;
A
#
# COMPACT_ATOMS: atom_id res chain seq x y z
N MET A 1 12.21 -22.89 11.23
CA MET A 1 13.23 -23.60 10.38
C MET A 1 13.22 -23.04 8.98
N ARG A 2 14.35 -23.12 8.22
CA ARG A 2 14.37 -22.64 6.81
C ARG A 2 15.07 -23.60 5.87
N LYS A 3 14.60 -23.66 4.62
CA LYS A 3 15.27 -24.32 3.49
C LYS A 3 15.47 -23.33 2.35
N ILE A 4 16.59 -23.41 1.66
CA ILE A 4 16.91 -22.56 0.52
C ILE A 4 16.78 -23.37 -0.75
N LEU A 5 16.02 -22.88 -1.72
CA LEU A 5 15.87 -23.47 -3.05
C LEU A 5 16.37 -22.49 -4.11
N PRO A 6 16.80 -22.93 -5.30
CA PRO A 6 17.03 -22.06 -6.44
C PRO A 6 15.69 -21.45 -6.91
N ALA A 7 15.73 -20.21 -7.37
CA ALA A 7 14.55 -19.48 -7.86
C ALA A 7 14.58 -19.28 -9.40
N ASP A 8 15.50 -19.92 -10.09
CA ASP A 8 15.68 -19.82 -11.57
C ASP A 8 14.46 -20.34 -12.36
N THR A 9 13.75 -21.34 -11.80
CA THR A 9 12.55 -21.93 -12.42
C THR A 9 11.27 -21.71 -11.60
N LEU A 10 11.35 -20.99 -10.47
CA LEU A 10 10.23 -20.76 -9.56
C LEU A 10 9.97 -19.26 -9.38
N THR A 11 8.87 -18.78 -9.93
CA THR A 11 8.44 -17.39 -9.73
C THR A 11 7.58 -17.24 -8.47
N PRO A 12 7.45 -16.03 -7.86
CA PRO A 12 6.55 -15.79 -6.73
C PRO A 12 5.10 -16.20 -7.02
N ILE A 13 4.58 -15.90 -8.20
CA ILE A 13 3.22 -16.32 -8.63
C ILE A 13 3.09 -17.85 -8.67
N LEU A 14 4.07 -18.54 -9.26
CA LEU A 14 4.03 -19.99 -9.33
C LEU A 14 4.07 -20.60 -7.93
N ALA A 15 4.91 -20.06 -7.05
CA ALA A 15 4.98 -20.49 -5.66
C ALA A 15 3.65 -20.25 -4.92
N TYR A 16 3.05 -19.06 -5.11
CA TYR A 16 1.73 -18.74 -4.55
C TYR A 16 0.65 -19.75 -5.00
N MET A 17 0.65 -20.16 -6.27
CA MET A 17 -0.29 -21.15 -6.80
C MET A 17 -0.05 -22.55 -6.23
N ARG A 18 1.21 -22.95 -6.02
CA ARG A 18 1.59 -24.30 -5.56
C ARG A 18 1.48 -24.50 -4.05
N VAL A 19 1.70 -23.43 -3.28
CA VAL A 19 1.55 -23.50 -1.82
C VAL A 19 0.09 -23.73 -1.47
N GLN A 20 -0.15 -24.77 -0.71
CA GLN A 20 -1.47 -25.07 -0.16
C GLN A 20 -1.68 -24.26 1.12
N GLY A 21 -2.90 -23.80 1.34
CA GLY A 21 -3.27 -23.05 2.53
C GLY A 21 -4.32 -21.98 2.30
N GLU A 22 -4.78 -21.40 3.41
CA GLU A 22 -5.79 -20.35 3.44
C GLU A 22 -5.16 -18.99 3.67
N HIS A 23 -5.93 -17.92 3.38
CA HIS A 23 -5.54 -16.53 3.60
C HIS A 23 -4.13 -16.23 3.08
N LYS A 24 -3.90 -16.63 1.83
CA LYS A 24 -2.60 -16.43 1.19
C LYS A 24 -2.41 -14.98 0.80
N VAL A 25 -1.18 -14.51 0.93
CA VAL A 25 -0.78 -13.18 0.48
C VAL A 25 0.47 -13.27 -0.39
N ILE A 26 0.54 -12.42 -1.40
CA ILE A 26 1.76 -12.18 -2.16
C ILE A 26 2.05 -10.68 -2.18
N LEU A 27 3.29 -10.33 -1.81
CA LEU A 27 3.85 -9.00 -1.91
C LEU A 27 5.03 -9.06 -2.85
N GLU A 28 4.99 -8.28 -3.93
CA GLU A 28 6.07 -8.22 -4.89
C GLU A 28 6.54 -6.79 -5.09
N SER A 29 7.83 -6.64 -5.32
CA SER A 29 8.40 -5.41 -5.85
C SER A 29 9.06 -5.74 -7.17
N ILE A 30 8.58 -5.15 -8.27
CA ILE A 30 9.18 -5.36 -9.58
C ILE A 30 10.26 -4.31 -9.81
N PRO A 31 11.54 -4.71 -9.98
CA PRO A 31 12.62 -3.78 -10.21
C PRO A 31 12.39 -3.00 -11.49
N ARG A 32 12.36 -1.68 -11.38
CA ARG A 32 12.40 -0.80 -12.55
C ARG A 32 13.81 -0.31 -12.84
N GLU A 33 14.66 -0.22 -11.81
CA GLU A 33 16.11 -0.05 -11.90
C GLU A 33 16.78 -0.62 -10.64
N LYS A 34 17.89 -1.24 -10.84
CA LYS A 34 18.79 -2.13 -10.11
C LYS A 34 18.85 -2.20 -8.57
N GLU A 35 18.20 -1.35 -7.76
CA GLU A 35 18.48 -1.32 -6.32
C GLU A 35 17.30 -1.52 -5.35
N ASN A 36 16.07 -1.18 -5.70
CA ASN A 36 14.98 -1.10 -4.69
C ASN A 36 14.01 -2.30 -4.64
N ALA A 37 14.00 -3.18 -5.63
CA ALA A 37 13.07 -4.29 -5.70
C ALA A 37 13.80 -5.64 -5.60
N ARG A 38 14.28 -5.96 -4.41
CA ARG A 38 15.07 -7.16 -4.19
C ARG A 38 14.25 -8.37 -3.78
N PHE A 39 13.17 -8.16 -3.04
CA PHE A 39 12.46 -9.24 -2.39
C PHE A 39 10.99 -9.32 -2.79
N SER A 40 10.48 -10.55 -2.88
CA SER A 40 9.03 -10.82 -2.86
C SER A 40 8.71 -11.77 -1.72
N ILE A 41 7.53 -11.62 -1.13
CA ILE A 41 7.07 -12.41 0.02
C ILE A 41 5.79 -13.12 -0.40
N VAL A 42 5.70 -14.42 -0.10
CA VAL A 42 4.45 -15.19 -0.16
C VAL A 42 4.22 -15.76 1.23
N ALA A 43 3.11 -15.43 1.88
CA ALA A 43 2.75 -15.97 3.18
C ALA A 43 1.40 -16.70 3.10
N TYR A 44 1.19 -17.68 3.99
CA TYR A 44 0.04 -18.58 3.97
C TYR A 44 -0.20 -19.17 5.35
N ASN A 45 -1.43 -19.66 5.60
CA ASN A 45 -1.84 -20.26 6.86
C ASN A 45 -1.48 -19.41 8.08
N PRO A 46 -2.11 -18.23 8.24
CA PRO A 46 -1.85 -17.40 9.40
C PRO A 46 -2.19 -18.14 10.70
N VAL A 47 -1.48 -17.80 11.76
CA VAL A 47 -1.72 -18.37 13.10
C VAL A 47 -2.97 -17.78 13.72
N PHE A 48 -3.19 -16.47 13.54
CA PHE A 48 -4.39 -15.76 13.98
C PHE A 48 -4.57 -14.47 13.18
N GLU A 49 -5.77 -13.89 13.29
CA GLU A 49 -6.10 -12.59 12.73
C GLU A 49 -6.32 -11.53 13.80
N VAL A 50 -6.03 -10.28 13.45
CA VAL A 50 -6.33 -9.09 14.24
C VAL A 50 -7.13 -8.14 13.37
N THR A 51 -8.35 -7.81 13.80
CA THR A 51 -9.22 -6.88 13.08
C THR A 51 -9.70 -5.76 13.99
N PHE A 52 -9.84 -4.56 13.43
CA PHE A 52 -10.54 -3.45 14.09
C PHE A 52 -11.72 -3.03 13.22
N LYS A 53 -12.90 -3.09 13.78
CA LYS A 53 -14.14 -2.79 13.06
C LYS A 53 -15.16 -2.18 14.02
N ASP A 54 -15.86 -1.15 13.56
CA ASP A 54 -16.93 -0.49 14.30
C ASP A 54 -16.52 -0.08 15.74
N GLY A 55 -15.26 0.37 15.89
CA GLY A 55 -14.70 0.81 17.17
C GLY A 55 -14.25 -0.31 18.10
N VAL A 56 -14.29 -1.58 17.66
CA VAL A 56 -13.91 -2.74 18.48
C VAL A 56 -12.75 -3.49 17.84
N LEU A 57 -11.74 -3.80 18.67
CA LEU A 57 -10.62 -4.66 18.31
C LEU A 57 -10.98 -6.12 18.54
N TYR A 58 -10.60 -7.00 17.62
CA TYR A 58 -10.81 -8.45 17.74
C TYR A 58 -9.52 -9.21 17.43
N GLU A 59 -9.31 -10.32 18.15
CA GLU A 59 -8.39 -11.39 17.78
C GLU A 59 -9.19 -12.68 17.54
N ASN A 60 -9.12 -13.24 16.34
CA ASN A 60 -9.91 -14.41 15.92
C ASN A 60 -11.40 -14.26 16.28
N GLY A 61 -11.99 -13.06 16.06
CA GLY A 61 -13.38 -12.77 16.38
C GLY A 61 -13.69 -12.54 17.88
N LYS A 62 -12.71 -12.64 18.77
CA LYS A 62 -12.86 -12.34 20.19
C LYS A 62 -12.49 -10.88 20.46
N ALA A 63 -13.40 -10.12 21.06
CA ALA A 63 -13.18 -8.71 21.40
C ALA A 63 -12.03 -8.54 22.42
N ILE A 64 -11.19 -7.54 22.16
CA ILE A 64 -10.04 -7.14 22.97
C ILE A 64 -10.21 -5.66 23.36
N ASP A 65 -10.04 -5.34 24.64
CA ASP A 65 -10.14 -3.97 25.16
C ASP A 65 -8.73 -3.34 25.27
N GLN A 66 -8.16 -2.97 24.13
CA GLN A 66 -6.85 -2.32 24.02
C GLN A 66 -6.80 -1.42 22.79
N ASP A 67 -5.81 -0.53 22.72
CA ASP A 67 -5.49 0.22 21.50
C ASP A 67 -5.07 -0.73 20.37
N PRO A 68 -5.65 -0.61 19.15
CA PRO A 68 -5.42 -1.57 18.09
C PRO A 68 -3.97 -1.60 17.59
N PHE A 69 -3.26 -0.48 17.57
CA PHE A 69 -1.85 -0.48 17.13
C PHE A 69 -0.91 -0.98 18.24
N GLU A 70 -1.17 -0.63 19.50
CA GLU A 70 -0.40 -1.15 20.63
C GLU A 70 -0.57 -2.67 20.74
N TYR A 71 -1.80 -3.16 20.60
CA TYR A 71 -2.07 -4.59 20.58
C TYR A 71 -1.36 -5.30 19.43
N LEU A 72 -1.46 -4.76 18.21
CA LEU A 72 -0.81 -5.34 17.04
C LEU A 72 0.72 -5.41 17.22
N ASP A 73 1.34 -4.37 17.78
CA ASP A 73 2.79 -4.36 18.11
C ASP A 73 3.13 -5.48 19.10
N GLN A 74 2.39 -5.54 20.20
CA GLN A 74 2.59 -6.52 21.29
C GLN A 74 2.52 -7.96 20.79
N VAL A 75 1.54 -8.30 19.95
CA VAL A 75 1.36 -9.67 19.47
C VAL A 75 2.34 -10.02 18.34
N THR A 76 2.81 -9.03 17.60
CA THR A 76 3.64 -9.23 16.41
C THR A 76 5.14 -9.21 16.70
N VAL A 77 5.63 -8.19 17.42
CA VAL A 77 7.07 -7.97 17.61
C VAL A 77 7.63 -8.93 18.67
N LYS A 78 8.67 -9.67 18.31
CA LYS A 78 9.33 -10.66 19.19
C LYS A 78 10.80 -10.31 19.46
N GLY A 79 11.29 -9.20 18.92
CA GLY A 79 12.68 -8.75 19.13
C GLY A 79 13.73 -9.72 18.56
N ILE A 80 13.35 -10.56 17.61
CA ILE A 80 14.28 -11.49 16.95
C ILE A 80 15.15 -10.74 15.94
N LYS A 81 16.29 -11.33 15.58
CA LYS A 81 17.16 -10.82 14.52
C LYS A 81 17.03 -11.67 13.27
N SER A 82 16.99 -11.04 12.11
CA SER A 82 16.92 -11.71 10.81
C SER A 82 17.78 -11.00 9.77
N ASP A 83 18.29 -11.77 8.81
CA ASP A 83 18.93 -11.29 7.59
C ASP A 83 17.93 -11.11 6.42
N LEU A 84 16.67 -11.50 6.65
CA LEU A 84 15.56 -11.38 5.70
C LEU A 84 14.71 -10.14 6.03
N PRO A 85 14.04 -9.55 5.04
CA PRO A 85 13.20 -8.36 5.24
C PRO A 85 11.97 -8.63 6.11
N PHE A 86 11.50 -9.86 6.10
CA PHE A 86 10.37 -10.35 6.90
C PHE A 86 10.79 -11.66 7.60
N ALA A 87 10.50 -11.75 8.88
CA ALA A 87 10.87 -12.90 9.71
C ALA A 87 9.66 -13.45 10.49
N GLY A 88 8.53 -13.61 9.80
CA GLY A 88 7.22 -13.76 10.41
C GLY A 88 6.68 -12.42 10.89
N GLY A 89 5.38 -12.35 11.20
CA GLY A 89 4.75 -11.13 11.66
C GLY A 89 3.41 -10.85 11.02
N ALA A 90 2.97 -9.61 11.16
CA ALA A 90 1.69 -9.13 10.66
C ALA A 90 1.79 -8.70 9.19
N ILE A 91 0.87 -9.17 8.35
CA ILE A 91 0.69 -8.70 6.98
C ILE A 91 -0.78 -8.30 6.81
N GLY A 92 -1.03 -7.07 6.34
CA GLY A 92 -2.38 -6.55 6.21
C GLY A 92 -2.43 -5.07 5.91
N PHE A 93 -3.47 -4.41 6.40
CA PHE A 93 -3.67 -2.98 6.19
C PHE A 93 -4.23 -2.26 7.42
N ALA A 94 -3.97 -0.95 7.49
CA ALA A 94 -4.64 0.01 8.34
C ALA A 94 -5.31 1.06 7.43
N GLY A 95 -6.63 1.19 7.51
CA GLY A 95 -7.41 2.09 6.67
C GLY A 95 -7.11 3.57 6.93
N TYR A 96 -7.54 4.42 5.99
CA TYR A 96 -7.42 5.87 6.07
C TYR A 96 -8.01 6.45 7.36
N ASP A 97 -9.13 5.89 7.80
CA ASP A 97 -9.94 6.39 8.90
C ASP A 97 -9.36 6.07 10.28
N MET A 98 -8.37 5.15 10.37
CA MET A 98 -7.75 4.73 11.64
C MET A 98 -7.12 5.87 12.44
N ILE A 99 -6.66 6.93 11.76
CA ILE A 99 -6.11 8.12 12.44
C ILE A 99 -7.15 8.85 13.30
N GLY A 100 -8.44 8.63 13.04
CA GLY A 100 -9.55 9.16 13.81
C GLY A 100 -9.58 8.69 15.28
N LEU A 101 -8.85 7.63 15.62
CA LEU A 101 -8.65 7.19 17.00
C LEU A 101 -7.74 8.14 17.79
N TYR A 102 -6.85 8.86 17.13
CA TYR A 102 -5.80 9.69 17.74
C TYR A 102 -5.97 11.18 17.46
N GLU A 103 -6.64 11.52 16.37
CA GLU A 103 -6.81 12.88 15.90
C GLU A 103 -8.28 13.19 15.63
N ASN A 104 -8.71 14.40 15.95
CA ASN A 104 -10.08 14.83 15.62
C ASN A 104 -10.18 15.19 14.14
N ILE A 105 -10.58 14.24 13.32
CA ILE A 105 -10.74 14.37 11.86
C ILE A 105 -12.18 14.70 11.42
N GLY A 106 -13.08 14.96 12.36
CA GLY A 106 -14.49 15.18 12.10
C GLY A 106 -15.32 13.90 12.21
N GLU A 107 -16.58 13.96 11.77
CA GLU A 107 -17.47 12.81 11.72
C GLU A 107 -17.08 11.93 10.53
N ILE A 108 -16.82 10.65 10.80
CA ILE A 108 -16.48 9.67 9.76
C ILE A 108 -17.78 9.27 9.04
N PRO A 109 -17.81 9.40 7.69
CA PRO A 109 -19.01 9.05 6.93
C PRO A 109 -19.35 7.56 6.96
N GLU A 110 -20.52 7.22 6.40
CA GLU A 110 -21.02 5.84 6.33
C GLU A 110 -20.08 4.93 5.51
N ASP A 111 -19.86 3.71 6.01
CA ASP A 111 -19.13 2.67 5.30
C ASP A 111 -20.07 1.93 4.34
N THR A 112 -19.85 2.09 3.05
CA THR A 112 -20.65 1.46 1.99
C THR A 112 -20.05 0.17 1.44
N ILE A 113 -18.81 -0.20 1.83
CA ILE A 113 -18.14 -1.46 1.43
C ILE A 113 -18.21 -2.50 2.55
N GLY A 114 -18.09 -2.05 3.80
CA GLY A 114 -18.19 -2.91 4.99
C GLY A 114 -16.92 -3.75 5.24
N THR A 115 -15.73 -3.26 4.86
CA THR A 115 -14.45 -3.86 5.27
C THR A 115 -14.08 -3.42 6.69
N PRO A 116 -13.26 -4.19 7.44
CA PRO A 116 -12.67 -3.68 8.67
C PRO A 116 -11.86 -2.40 8.42
N ASP A 117 -11.69 -1.58 9.48
CA ASP A 117 -10.81 -0.40 9.45
C ASP A 117 -9.33 -0.80 9.51
N MET A 118 -9.05 -1.92 10.18
CA MET A 118 -7.73 -2.55 10.21
C MET A 118 -7.91 -4.07 10.13
N HIS A 119 -7.08 -4.72 9.32
CA HIS A 119 -7.08 -6.18 9.22
C HIS A 119 -5.66 -6.68 8.96
N PHE A 120 -5.15 -7.46 9.89
CA PHE A 120 -3.85 -8.12 9.81
C PHE A 120 -3.97 -9.60 10.11
N PHE A 121 -3.29 -10.41 9.32
CA PHE A 121 -3.00 -11.80 9.64
C PHE A 121 -1.58 -11.93 10.16
N ILE A 122 -1.37 -12.78 11.16
CA ILE A 122 -0.07 -13.06 11.75
C ILE A 122 0.47 -14.37 11.18
N TYR A 123 1.59 -14.26 10.45
CA TYR A 123 2.21 -15.37 9.73
C TYR A 123 3.53 -15.82 10.36
N GLU A 124 3.75 -17.13 10.34
CA GLU A 124 5.04 -17.77 10.64
C GLU A 124 5.45 -18.80 9.57
N SER A 125 4.60 -18.95 8.52
CA SER A 125 4.79 -19.79 7.35
C SER A 125 4.86 -18.90 6.11
N TYR A 126 6.04 -18.82 5.47
CA TYR A 126 6.25 -17.88 4.35
C TYR A 126 7.42 -18.26 3.45
N LEU A 127 7.43 -17.68 2.26
CA LEU A 127 8.50 -17.75 1.27
C LEU A 127 9.07 -16.35 1.04
N ILE A 128 10.38 -16.22 0.93
CA ILE A 128 11.04 -14.98 0.51
C ILE A 128 11.89 -15.24 -0.70
N PHE A 129 11.56 -14.57 -1.79
CA PHE A 129 12.36 -14.55 -3.01
C PHE A 129 13.40 -13.45 -2.93
N ASP A 130 14.68 -13.79 -3.00
CA ASP A 130 15.78 -12.83 -3.20
C ASP A 130 16.14 -12.83 -4.69
N HIS A 131 15.56 -11.90 -5.43
CA HIS A 131 15.73 -11.78 -6.87
C HIS A 131 17.19 -11.51 -7.29
N LYS A 132 17.95 -10.83 -6.42
CA LYS A 132 19.37 -10.54 -6.67
C LYS A 132 20.25 -11.78 -6.56
N LYS A 133 19.88 -12.72 -5.67
CA LYS A 133 20.61 -13.96 -5.43
C LYS A 133 20.03 -15.16 -6.14
N GLU A 134 18.88 -15.00 -6.83
CA GLU A 134 18.12 -16.09 -7.47
C GLU A 134 17.83 -17.24 -6.50
N LYS A 135 17.38 -16.89 -5.30
CA LYS A 135 17.08 -17.85 -4.23
C LYS A 135 15.70 -17.61 -3.65
N VAL A 136 15.05 -18.70 -3.25
CA VAL A 136 13.85 -18.65 -2.42
C VAL A 136 14.14 -19.29 -1.07
N TYR A 137 13.84 -18.56 -0.01
CA TYR A 137 13.88 -19.02 1.36
C TYR A 137 12.49 -19.52 1.73
N VAL A 138 12.36 -20.81 1.96
CA VAL A 138 11.13 -21.45 2.47
C VAL A 138 11.26 -21.50 3.98
N VAL A 139 10.35 -20.87 4.68
CA VAL A 139 10.38 -20.73 6.14
C VAL A 139 9.10 -21.26 6.75
N GLU A 140 9.25 -22.17 7.71
CA GLU A 140 8.24 -22.61 8.65
C GLU A 140 8.77 -22.35 10.05
N ASP A 141 8.02 -21.68 10.88
CA ASP A 141 8.44 -21.32 12.22
C ASP A 141 7.38 -21.67 13.27
N ASN A 142 7.65 -21.35 14.53
CA ASN A 142 6.77 -21.61 15.67
C ASN A 142 6.78 -20.46 16.70
N ILE A 143 7.10 -19.27 16.23
CA ILE A 143 7.24 -18.08 17.09
C ILE A 143 5.88 -17.59 17.64
N TYR A 144 4.79 -17.95 16.98
CA TYR A 144 3.43 -17.57 17.37
C TYR A 144 2.56 -18.80 17.75
N SER A 145 2.65 -19.89 17.00
CA SER A 145 1.81 -21.08 17.20
C SER A 145 2.26 -21.97 18.33
N GLY A 146 3.55 -21.91 18.71
CA GLY A 146 4.13 -22.86 19.66
C GLY A 146 4.21 -24.31 19.17
N ARG A 147 4.10 -24.57 17.84
CA ARG A 147 4.26 -25.90 17.24
C ARG A 147 5.59 -26.53 17.66
N ASP A 148 5.61 -27.83 17.85
CA ASP A 148 6.87 -28.54 18.12
C ASP A 148 7.77 -28.62 16.86
N ASN A 149 9.03 -28.97 17.07
CA ASN A 149 10.02 -29.02 16.00
C ASN A 149 9.72 -30.06 14.92
N ASP A 150 9.01 -31.14 15.25
CA ASP A 150 8.68 -32.19 14.29
C ASP A 150 7.53 -31.74 13.39
N ALA A 151 6.52 -31.06 13.95
CA ALA A 151 5.46 -30.43 13.17
C ALA A 151 6.00 -29.36 12.21
N VAL A 152 6.92 -28.53 12.68
CA VAL A 152 7.58 -27.52 11.81
C VAL A 152 8.40 -28.18 10.71
N ARG A 153 9.12 -29.25 11.00
CA ARG A 153 9.91 -29.99 9.99
C ARG A 153 9.01 -30.69 8.97
N GLN A 154 7.91 -31.27 9.41
CA GLN A 154 6.93 -31.90 8.53
C GLN A 154 6.29 -30.85 7.58
N ALA A 155 5.83 -29.72 8.10
CA ALA A 155 5.27 -28.60 7.32
C ALA A 155 6.27 -28.11 6.27
N LEU A 156 7.52 -27.88 6.68
CA LEU A 156 8.59 -27.45 5.74
C LEU A 156 8.81 -28.48 4.61
N GLY A 157 8.79 -29.79 4.95
CA GLY A 157 8.92 -30.86 3.96
C GLY A 157 7.75 -30.86 2.95
N GLN A 158 6.52 -30.70 3.42
CA GLN A 158 5.32 -30.65 2.59
C GLN A 158 5.36 -29.48 1.61
N VAL A 159 5.68 -28.28 2.09
CA VAL A 159 5.78 -27.08 1.24
C VAL A 159 6.87 -27.22 0.20
N VAL A 160 8.05 -27.71 0.58
CA VAL A 160 9.14 -27.94 -0.38
C VAL A 160 8.71 -28.94 -1.47
N THR A 161 7.98 -30.00 -1.10
CA THR A 161 7.46 -30.97 -2.05
C THR A 161 6.42 -30.31 -3.00
N SER A 162 5.50 -29.52 -2.48
CA SER A 162 4.49 -28.84 -3.30
C SER A 162 5.12 -27.88 -4.30
N LEU A 163 6.16 -27.14 -3.89
CA LEU A 163 6.88 -26.22 -4.77
C LEU A 163 7.62 -26.93 -5.92
N GLN A 164 8.03 -28.18 -5.73
CA GLN A 164 8.76 -28.99 -6.73
C GLN A 164 7.83 -29.83 -7.62
N THR A 165 6.57 -29.99 -7.23
CA THR A 165 5.61 -30.79 -7.98
C THR A 165 4.93 -29.93 -9.04
N GLN A 166 4.95 -30.38 -10.31
CA GLN A 166 4.19 -29.74 -11.39
C GLN A 166 2.75 -30.29 -11.38
N ALA A 167 1.77 -29.40 -11.32
CA ALA A 167 0.37 -29.77 -11.55
C ALA A 167 0.02 -29.67 -13.05
N PRO A 168 -0.74 -30.62 -13.60
CA PRO A 168 -1.28 -30.48 -14.96
C PRO A 168 -2.19 -29.24 -15.02
N ASN A 169 -2.04 -28.40 -16.03
CA ASN A 169 -2.85 -27.19 -16.29
C ASN A 169 -2.61 -25.98 -15.34
N GLU A 170 -1.49 -25.90 -14.64
CA GLU A 170 -1.15 -24.76 -13.78
C GLU A 170 -1.17 -23.38 -14.50
N PHE A 171 -1.13 -23.37 -15.82
CA PHE A 171 -0.74 -22.20 -16.59
C PHE A 171 -1.76 -21.70 -17.62
N THR A 172 -2.97 -22.22 -17.63
CA THR A 172 -3.97 -21.71 -18.58
C THR A 172 -4.62 -20.47 -17.97
N PRO A 173 -4.18 -19.23 -18.30
CA PRO A 173 -4.88 -18.04 -17.86
C PRO A 173 -6.28 -18.06 -18.46
N GLN A 174 -7.30 -17.83 -17.67
CA GLN A 174 -8.62 -17.57 -18.25
C GLN A 174 -8.60 -16.18 -18.89
N ALA A 175 -9.30 -16.05 -20.02
CA ALA A 175 -9.48 -14.73 -20.61
C ALA A 175 -10.23 -13.84 -19.61
N LEU A 176 -9.60 -12.71 -19.25
CA LEU A 176 -10.26 -11.76 -18.37
C LEU A 176 -11.43 -11.10 -19.09
N GLN A 177 -12.57 -11.05 -18.42
CA GLN A 177 -13.67 -10.23 -18.86
C GLN A 177 -13.40 -8.77 -18.49
N ALA A 178 -13.53 -7.85 -19.44
CA ALA A 178 -13.46 -6.42 -19.18
C ALA A 178 -14.61 -6.01 -18.24
N LEU A 179 -14.25 -5.39 -17.11
CA LEU A 179 -15.23 -4.94 -16.13
C LEU A 179 -15.83 -3.59 -16.55
N GLN A 180 -17.14 -3.46 -16.43
CA GLN A 180 -17.85 -2.21 -16.73
C GLN A 180 -18.00 -1.39 -15.44
N PHE A 181 -17.07 -0.48 -15.20
CA PHE A 181 -17.10 0.39 -14.03
C PHE A 181 -18.05 1.58 -14.22
N SER A 182 -18.84 1.85 -13.20
CA SER A 182 -19.66 3.06 -13.06
C SER A 182 -19.15 3.94 -11.91
N ASN A 183 -19.31 5.24 -12.06
CA ASN A 183 -19.00 6.21 -11.02
C ASN A 183 -20.09 6.17 -9.95
N HIS A 184 -19.72 6.34 -8.66
CA HIS A 184 -20.70 6.47 -7.58
C HIS A 184 -21.33 7.87 -7.52
N ILE A 185 -20.65 8.87 -8.05
CA ILE A 185 -21.13 10.24 -8.09
C ILE A 185 -21.11 10.79 -9.52
N GLU A 186 -22.06 11.66 -9.82
CA GLU A 186 -22.13 12.35 -11.11
C GLU A 186 -21.01 13.39 -11.25
N LYS A 187 -20.63 13.67 -12.51
CA LYS A 187 -19.56 14.63 -12.83
C LYS A 187 -19.82 16.01 -12.19
N GLU A 188 -21.05 16.49 -12.28
CA GLU A 188 -21.46 17.79 -11.77
C GLU A 188 -21.32 17.87 -10.25
N VAL A 189 -21.61 16.77 -9.53
CA VAL A 189 -21.45 16.68 -8.07
C VAL A 189 -19.97 16.77 -7.70
N PHE A 190 -19.10 16.02 -8.39
CA PHE A 190 -17.65 16.10 -8.14
C PHE A 190 -17.10 17.49 -8.42
N MET A 191 -17.52 18.12 -9.52
CA MET A 191 -17.12 19.50 -9.86
C MET A 191 -17.57 20.52 -8.80
N ASP A 192 -18.75 20.33 -8.21
CA ASP A 192 -19.24 21.16 -7.10
C ASP A 192 -18.39 20.96 -5.83
N MET A 193 -18.00 19.72 -5.51
CA MET A 193 -17.07 19.43 -4.41
C MET A 193 -15.74 20.17 -4.60
N VAL A 194 -15.17 20.13 -5.80
CA VAL A 194 -13.94 20.86 -6.14
C VAL A 194 -14.13 22.36 -6.01
N ALA A 195 -15.26 22.92 -6.48
CA ALA A 195 -15.56 24.34 -6.35
C ALA A 195 -15.68 24.78 -4.88
N LYS A 196 -16.31 23.98 -4.03
CA LYS A 196 -16.40 24.20 -2.57
C LYS A 196 -15.02 24.15 -1.91
N ALA A 197 -14.20 23.16 -2.24
CA ALA A 197 -12.82 23.05 -1.73
C ALA A 197 -11.99 24.28 -2.12
N LYS A 198 -12.06 24.73 -3.38
CA LYS A 198 -11.39 25.95 -3.84
C LYS A 198 -11.83 27.19 -3.08
N LYS A 199 -13.12 27.29 -2.74
CA LYS A 199 -13.62 28.40 -1.90
C LYS A 199 -12.95 28.38 -0.54
N LEU A 200 -12.90 27.24 0.13
CA LEU A 200 -12.23 27.08 1.43
C LEU A 200 -10.73 27.42 1.36
N ILE A 201 -10.04 27.02 0.29
CA ILE A 201 -8.64 27.38 0.05
C ILE A 201 -8.46 28.88 -0.08
N ARG A 202 -9.34 29.59 -0.83
CA ARG A 202 -9.31 31.06 -0.98
C ARG A 202 -9.57 31.79 0.33
N GLU A 203 -10.39 31.22 1.19
CA GLU A 203 -10.70 31.75 2.53
C GLU A 203 -9.57 31.46 3.55
N GLY A 204 -8.50 30.74 3.14
CA GLY A 204 -7.35 30.46 3.99
C GLY A 204 -7.56 29.27 4.95
N ASP A 205 -8.57 28.44 4.73
CA ASP A 205 -8.89 27.30 5.57
C ASP A 205 -7.88 26.14 5.42
N MET A 206 -7.36 25.95 4.21
CA MET A 206 -6.32 24.96 3.87
C MET A 206 -5.56 25.38 2.62
N PHE A 207 -4.42 24.73 2.33
CA PHE A 207 -3.64 24.99 1.10
C PHE A 207 -4.00 24.02 -0.02
N GLN A 208 -4.29 22.78 0.34
CA GLN A 208 -4.62 21.68 -0.58
C GLN A 208 -5.51 20.65 0.11
N CYS A 209 -6.41 20.04 -0.64
CA CYS A 209 -7.04 18.77 -0.24
C CYS A 209 -7.18 17.84 -1.45
N VAL A 210 -7.13 16.54 -1.19
CA VAL A 210 -7.28 15.51 -2.20
C VAL A 210 -8.70 14.97 -2.15
N LEU A 211 -9.52 15.34 -3.14
CA LEU A 211 -10.88 14.81 -3.28
C LEU A 211 -10.89 13.57 -4.14
N SER A 212 -11.66 12.57 -3.75
CA SER A 212 -11.74 11.29 -4.45
C SER A 212 -13.15 10.91 -4.83
N GLN A 213 -13.27 9.99 -5.78
CA GLN A 213 -14.52 9.31 -6.10
C GLN A 213 -14.30 7.82 -6.22
N ARG A 214 -15.37 7.06 -5.94
CA ARG A 214 -15.39 5.60 -6.04
C ARG A 214 -16.02 5.16 -7.34
N PHE A 215 -15.54 4.03 -7.82
CA PHE A 215 -16.04 3.32 -9.00
C PHE A 215 -16.36 1.91 -8.59
N SER A 216 -17.42 1.32 -9.13
CA SER A 216 -17.73 -0.09 -8.93
C SER A 216 -18.17 -0.78 -10.20
N ALA A 217 -17.95 -2.09 -10.24
CA ALA A 217 -18.40 -2.98 -11.30
C ALA A 217 -18.81 -4.32 -10.69
N ASP A 218 -19.67 -5.06 -11.37
CA ASP A 218 -19.91 -6.46 -11.03
C ASP A 218 -18.65 -7.27 -11.40
N PHE A 219 -18.28 -8.20 -10.54
CA PHE A 219 -17.08 -9.02 -10.68
C PHE A 219 -17.44 -10.50 -10.68
N GLU A 220 -17.14 -11.14 -11.79
CA GLU A 220 -17.21 -12.59 -11.95
C GLU A 220 -15.87 -13.07 -12.48
N GLY A 221 -15.16 -13.91 -11.76
CA GLY A 221 -13.86 -14.42 -12.19
C GLY A 221 -12.93 -14.76 -11.03
N ASP A 222 -11.72 -15.18 -11.39
CA ASP A 222 -10.66 -15.46 -10.41
C ASP A 222 -9.89 -14.17 -10.06
N PRO A 223 -9.91 -13.73 -8.81
CA PRO A 223 -9.14 -12.57 -8.37
C PRO A 223 -7.63 -12.68 -8.66
N LEU A 224 -7.08 -13.90 -8.62
CA LEU A 224 -5.65 -14.12 -8.90
C LEU A 224 -5.32 -13.86 -10.38
N ASP A 225 -6.17 -14.25 -11.31
CA ASP A 225 -5.94 -13.96 -12.74
C ASP A 225 -5.99 -12.44 -13.00
N TYR A 226 -6.85 -11.71 -12.27
CA TYR A 226 -6.88 -10.26 -12.32
C TYR A 226 -5.55 -9.65 -11.81
N TYR A 227 -5.04 -10.13 -10.68
CA TYR A 227 -3.73 -9.73 -10.17
C TYR A 227 -2.59 -10.05 -11.16
N ARG A 228 -2.60 -11.22 -11.77
CA ARG A 228 -1.59 -11.63 -12.76
C ARG A 228 -1.52 -10.68 -13.96
N ASN A 229 -2.67 -10.19 -14.42
CA ASN A 229 -2.73 -9.18 -15.47
C ASN A 229 -2.25 -7.80 -14.99
N LEU A 230 -2.69 -7.38 -13.80
CA LEU A 230 -2.28 -6.10 -13.20
C LEU A 230 -0.76 -5.98 -13.13
N ARG A 231 -0.07 -7.01 -12.64
CA ARG A 231 1.39 -6.98 -12.48
C ARG A 231 2.15 -6.86 -13.80
N VAL A 232 1.56 -7.25 -14.91
CA VAL A 232 2.14 -7.13 -16.26
C VAL A 232 1.86 -5.76 -16.86
N THR A 233 0.62 -5.30 -16.75
CA THR A 233 0.16 -4.02 -17.32
C THR A 233 0.59 -2.81 -16.51
N ASN A 234 0.62 -2.94 -15.18
CA ASN A 234 0.95 -1.86 -14.23
C ASN A 234 2.07 -2.27 -13.25
N PRO A 235 3.28 -2.59 -13.71
CA PRO A 235 4.38 -2.91 -12.81
C PRO A 235 4.65 -1.75 -11.86
N SER A 236 4.79 -2.04 -10.56
CA SER A 236 4.89 -1.05 -9.50
C SER A 236 5.85 -1.47 -8.40
N ASN A 237 6.28 -0.51 -7.55
CA ASN A 237 7.17 -0.80 -6.44
C ASN A 237 6.50 -1.68 -5.38
N TYR A 238 5.17 -1.57 -5.25
CA TYR A 238 4.37 -2.35 -4.33
C TYR A 238 3.22 -3.01 -5.09
N LEU A 239 3.42 -4.26 -5.46
CA LEU A 239 2.38 -5.12 -6.00
C LEU A 239 1.92 -6.08 -4.93
N TYR A 240 0.62 -6.23 -4.79
CA TYR A 240 0.07 -7.09 -3.75
C TYR A 240 -1.25 -7.72 -4.14
N PHE A 241 -1.43 -8.93 -3.62
CA PHE A 241 -2.70 -9.64 -3.59
C PHE A 241 -2.89 -10.22 -2.19
N TYR A 242 -3.97 -9.85 -1.54
CA TYR A 242 -4.37 -10.33 -0.22
C TYR A 242 -5.68 -11.07 -0.33
N ASP A 243 -5.71 -12.30 0.18
CA ASP A 243 -6.93 -13.07 0.34
C ASP A 243 -7.35 -13.05 1.82
N PHE A 244 -8.31 -12.19 2.14
CA PHE A 244 -8.88 -12.07 3.47
C PHE A 244 -10.08 -13.04 3.71
N GLY A 245 -10.35 -13.97 2.77
CA GLY A 245 -11.50 -14.87 2.82
C GLY A 245 -12.76 -14.22 2.26
N ASP A 246 -13.43 -13.40 3.06
CA ASP A 246 -14.68 -12.72 2.66
C ASP A 246 -14.47 -11.63 1.57
N TYR A 247 -13.26 -11.17 1.38
CA TYR A 247 -12.90 -10.19 0.36
C TYR A 247 -11.42 -10.31 -0.02
N GLN A 248 -11.08 -9.80 -1.19
CA GLN A 248 -9.69 -9.73 -1.65
C GLN A 248 -9.29 -8.28 -1.92
N VAL A 249 -8.00 -8.01 -1.75
CA VAL A 249 -7.40 -6.70 -2.06
C VAL A 249 -6.27 -6.89 -3.05
N ILE A 250 -6.38 -6.21 -4.19
CA ILE A 250 -5.44 -6.30 -5.30
C ILE A 250 -4.89 -4.90 -5.57
N GLY A 251 -3.58 -4.74 -5.66
CA GLY A 251 -3.04 -3.40 -5.91
C GLY A 251 -1.68 -3.35 -6.56
N ALA A 252 -1.40 -2.18 -7.14
CA ALA A 252 -0.15 -1.80 -7.77
C ALA A 252 0.23 -0.38 -7.34
N SER A 253 0.54 -0.20 -6.05
CA SER A 253 0.87 1.11 -5.50
C SER A 253 2.27 1.55 -5.93
N PRO A 254 2.42 2.77 -6.47
CA PRO A 254 3.74 3.31 -6.81
C PRO A 254 4.45 3.95 -5.60
N GLU A 255 3.76 4.15 -4.47
CA GLU A 255 4.19 5.08 -3.44
C GLU A 255 4.32 4.40 -2.06
N SER A 256 5.52 4.52 -1.47
CA SER A 256 5.77 4.15 -0.07
C SER A 256 5.11 5.15 0.86
N LEU A 257 4.45 4.68 1.90
CA LEU A 257 4.01 5.53 3.01
C LEU A 257 5.14 5.75 3.99
N VAL A 258 5.62 4.68 4.59
CA VAL A 258 6.70 4.69 5.58
C VAL A 258 7.33 3.32 5.70
N SER A 259 8.65 3.29 5.89
CA SER A 259 9.36 2.08 6.29
C SER A 259 10.21 2.33 7.54
N VAL A 260 10.38 1.28 8.34
CA VAL A 260 11.30 1.27 9.48
C VAL A 260 12.20 0.06 9.35
N LYS A 261 13.51 0.30 9.38
CA LYS A 261 14.50 -0.75 9.33
C LYS A 261 15.63 -0.48 10.34
N ASN A 262 15.79 -1.39 11.28
CA ASN A 262 16.77 -1.23 12.36
C ASN A 262 16.62 0.12 13.10
N GLY A 263 15.38 0.60 13.27
CA GLY A 263 15.07 1.88 13.91
C GLY A 263 15.29 3.12 13.03
N GLU A 264 15.76 3.01 11.79
CA GLU A 264 15.74 4.12 10.82
C GLU A 264 14.36 4.19 10.16
N VAL A 265 13.68 5.33 10.33
CA VAL A 265 12.39 5.64 9.70
C VAL A 265 12.65 6.36 8.39
N VAL A 266 11.96 5.96 7.33
CA VAL A 266 12.10 6.55 5.99
C VAL A 266 10.73 6.82 5.39
N THR A 267 10.54 7.99 4.77
CA THR A 267 9.43 8.29 3.87
C THR A 267 9.98 8.88 2.57
N ASN A 268 9.28 8.60 1.47
CA ASN A 268 9.73 8.97 0.13
C ASN A 268 8.66 9.84 -0.56
N PRO A 269 8.59 11.15 -0.29
CA PRO A 269 7.69 12.04 -1.00
C PRO A 269 7.93 12.01 -2.52
N ILE A 270 6.87 11.82 -3.29
CA ILE A 270 6.87 11.81 -4.76
C ILE A 270 5.83 12.81 -5.23
N ALA A 271 6.22 13.72 -6.11
CA ALA A 271 5.31 14.65 -6.77
C ALA A 271 5.82 15.01 -8.17
N GLY A 272 4.98 15.69 -8.92
CA GLY A 272 5.30 16.05 -10.29
C GLY A 272 5.39 14.84 -11.22
N THR A 273 4.88 14.97 -12.42
CA THR A 273 4.89 13.87 -13.40
C THR A 273 5.10 14.43 -14.79
N ARG A 274 6.03 13.80 -15.53
CA ARG A 274 6.15 13.97 -16.98
C ARG A 274 6.22 12.59 -17.64
N PRO A 275 5.68 12.45 -18.86
CA PRO A 275 5.88 11.23 -19.64
C PRO A 275 7.37 11.04 -19.96
N ARG A 276 7.76 9.81 -20.29
CA ARG A 276 9.07 9.55 -20.86
C ARG A 276 9.15 10.09 -22.29
N GLY A 277 10.31 10.62 -22.65
CA GLY A 277 10.61 11.00 -24.01
C GLY A 277 10.81 9.78 -24.94
N THR A 278 10.81 10.02 -26.22
CA THR A 278 11.08 8.99 -27.25
C THR A 278 12.56 8.67 -27.38
N ASN A 279 13.44 9.50 -26.81
CA ASN A 279 14.89 9.37 -26.81
C ASN A 279 15.49 10.11 -25.60
N GLU A 280 16.79 9.89 -25.36
CA GLU A 280 17.51 10.45 -24.21
C GLU A 280 17.53 11.99 -24.17
N ALA A 281 17.57 12.65 -25.34
CA ALA A 281 17.56 14.12 -25.40
C ALA A 281 16.21 14.70 -25.00
N GLU A 282 15.12 14.06 -25.41
CA GLU A 282 13.77 14.43 -25.02
C GLU A 282 13.50 14.14 -23.53
N ASP A 283 14.00 12.97 -23.05
CA ASP A 283 13.96 12.66 -21.60
C ASP A 283 14.66 13.73 -20.77
N ALA A 284 15.86 14.16 -21.19
CA ALA A 284 16.61 15.20 -20.51
C ALA A 284 15.90 16.56 -20.53
N ALA A 285 15.26 16.91 -21.63
CA ALA A 285 14.49 18.16 -21.75
C ALA A 285 13.25 18.16 -20.85
N LEU A 286 12.50 17.04 -20.80
CA LEU A 286 11.34 16.89 -19.93
C LEU A 286 11.73 16.87 -18.45
N ALA A 287 12.88 16.26 -18.09
CA ALA A 287 13.41 16.28 -16.74
C ALA A 287 13.83 17.68 -16.30
N ASP A 288 14.46 18.44 -17.19
CA ASP A 288 14.84 19.82 -16.92
C ASP A 288 13.59 20.71 -16.75
N GLU A 289 12.60 20.58 -17.63
CA GLU A 289 11.30 21.24 -17.50
C GLU A 289 10.64 20.93 -16.15
N LEU A 290 10.56 19.64 -15.77
CA LEU A 290 9.94 19.20 -14.51
C LEU A 290 10.65 19.81 -13.30
N SER A 291 11.99 19.81 -13.31
CA SER A 291 12.81 20.33 -12.21
C SER A 291 12.72 21.85 -12.02
N HIS A 292 12.33 22.58 -13.08
CA HIS A 292 12.16 24.03 -13.07
C HIS A 292 10.70 24.47 -13.04
N ASP A 293 9.73 23.54 -13.09
CA ASP A 293 8.31 23.87 -12.98
C ASP A 293 8.00 24.41 -11.58
N VAL A 294 7.58 25.68 -11.51
CA VAL A 294 7.35 26.40 -10.25
C VAL A 294 6.23 25.76 -9.43
N LYS A 295 5.19 25.25 -10.07
CA LYS A 295 4.05 24.61 -9.40
C LYS A 295 4.46 23.26 -8.83
N GLU A 296 5.05 22.40 -9.66
CA GLU A 296 5.46 21.04 -9.27
C GLU A 296 6.50 21.07 -8.15
N THR A 297 7.49 21.96 -8.24
CA THR A 297 8.52 22.11 -7.19
C THR A 297 7.97 22.71 -5.90
N ALA A 298 6.99 23.62 -5.96
CA ALA A 298 6.32 24.16 -4.77
C ALA A 298 5.48 23.09 -4.07
N GLU A 299 4.72 22.28 -4.82
CA GLU A 299 3.96 21.15 -4.29
C GLU A 299 4.90 20.10 -3.66
N HIS A 300 5.94 19.72 -4.36
CA HIS A 300 6.92 18.76 -3.85
C HIS A 300 7.59 19.25 -2.56
N ARG A 301 7.94 20.53 -2.47
CA ARG A 301 8.51 21.14 -1.24
C ARG A 301 7.54 21.01 -0.07
N MET A 302 6.26 21.26 -0.29
CA MET A 302 5.21 21.11 0.73
C MET A 302 5.14 19.66 1.22
N LEU A 303 5.21 18.67 0.33
CA LEU A 303 5.20 17.25 0.71
C LEU A 303 6.46 16.83 1.48
N VAL A 304 7.63 17.34 1.10
CA VAL A 304 8.88 17.12 1.86
C VAL A 304 8.78 17.72 3.26
N ASP A 305 8.26 18.94 3.40
CA ASP A 305 8.10 19.58 4.71
C ASP A 305 7.07 18.81 5.57
N LEU A 306 6.00 18.28 4.97
CA LEU A 306 5.06 17.42 5.67
C LEU A 306 5.74 16.13 6.16
N GLY A 307 6.51 15.45 5.30
CA GLY A 307 7.27 14.25 5.69
C GLY A 307 8.30 14.54 6.79
N ARG A 308 8.99 15.70 6.74
CA ARG A 308 9.88 16.14 7.81
C ARG A 308 9.14 16.37 9.13
N ASN A 309 7.96 16.96 9.08
CA ASN A 309 7.11 17.17 10.25
C ASN A 309 6.62 15.83 10.84
N ASP A 310 6.15 14.91 9.99
CA ASP A 310 5.65 13.62 10.45
C ASP A 310 6.77 12.78 11.09
N ILE A 311 7.95 12.68 10.46
CA ILE A 311 9.11 11.99 11.05
C ILE A 311 9.65 12.77 12.27
N GLY A 312 9.59 14.09 12.26
CA GLY A 312 10.07 14.93 13.38
C GLY A 312 9.37 14.68 14.71
N LYS A 313 8.11 14.21 14.68
CA LYS A 313 7.35 13.87 15.90
C LYS A 313 7.89 12.63 16.62
N ILE A 314 8.54 11.72 15.90
CA ILE A 314 8.91 10.38 16.36
C ILE A 314 10.42 10.12 16.32
N ALA A 315 11.20 11.01 15.72
CA ALA A 315 12.63 10.83 15.55
C ALA A 315 13.42 11.52 16.65
N LYS A 316 14.61 10.98 16.96
CA LYS A 316 15.59 11.61 17.84
C LYS A 316 15.97 12.99 17.32
N ASN A 317 16.08 13.97 18.21
CA ASN A 317 16.43 15.34 17.87
C ASN A 317 17.72 15.40 17.04
N GLY A 318 17.70 16.19 15.96
CA GLY A 318 18.82 16.38 15.06
C GLY A 318 19.12 15.22 14.09
N THR A 319 18.31 14.16 14.09
CA THR A 319 18.49 13.00 13.18
C THR A 319 17.67 13.11 11.90
N VAL A 320 16.64 13.97 11.85
CA VAL A 320 15.82 14.15 10.66
C VAL A 320 16.65 14.81 9.55
N LYS A 321 16.78 14.13 8.42
CA LYS A 321 17.56 14.55 7.26
C LYS A 321 16.80 14.31 5.96
N VAL A 322 16.95 15.23 5.02
CA VAL A 322 16.57 15.02 3.63
C VAL A 322 17.84 14.56 2.90
N THR A 323 17.90 13.29 2.56
CA THR A 323 19.11 12.67 1.97
C THR A 323 19.10 12.69 0.44
N LYS A 324 17.91 12.77 -0.16
CA LYS A 324 17.63 13.11 -1.55
C LYS A 324 16.63 14.25 -1.56
N TYR A 325 16.82 15.26 -2.42
CA TYR A 325 15.92 16.40 -2.49
C TYR A 325 15.63 16.82 -3.91
N MET A 326 14.36 16.62 -4.34
CA MET A 326 13.86 17.00 -5.67
C MET A 326 14.70 16.43 -6.83
N GLU A 327 15.12 15.18 -6.71
CA GLU A 327 15.80 14.50 -7.81
C GLU A 327 14.78 13.94 -8.79
N VAL A 328 15.04 14.07 -10.10
CA VAL A 328 14.21 13.44 -11.11
C VAL A 328 14.55 11.97 -11.19
N GLU A 329 13.58 11.11 -10.88
CA GLU A 329 13.69 9.67 -11.08
C GLU A 329 12.89 9.24 -12.31
N TYR A 330 13.55 8.41 -13.16
CA TYR A 330 12.98 7.90 -14.39
C TYR A 330 12.32 6.55 -14.15
N PHE A 331 11.02 6.45 -14.43
CA PHE A 331 10.27 5.21 -14.42
C PHE A 331 9.99 4.76 -15.85
N ARG A 332 9.41 3.59 -16.03
CA ARG A 332 9.20 3.00 -17.36
C ARG A 332 8.43 3.91 -18.34
N TYR A 333 7.39 4.59 -17.86
CA TYR A 333 6.49 5.40 -18.69
C TYR A 333 6.44 6.87 -18.29
N VAL A 334 6.94 7.21 -17.12
CA VAL A 334 6.90 8.55 -16.53
C VAL A 334 8.20 8.84 -15.79
N MET A 335 8.42 10.12 -15.48
CA MET A 335 9.43 10.56 -14.52
C MET A 335 8.75 11.39 -13.43
N HIS A 336 9.32 11.38 -12.24
CA HIS A 336 8.83 12.10 -11.06
C HIS A 336 9.93 12.86 -10.36
N LEU A 337 9.56 13.92 -9.63
CA LEU A 337 10.40 14.47 -8.57
C LEU A 337 10.30 13.59 -7.35
N THR A 338 11.42 13.17 -6.81
CA THR A 338 11.52 12.31 -5.62
C THR A 338 12.38 12.94 -4.55
N SER A 339 12.03 12.70 -3.31
CA SER A 339 12.84 13.04 -2.15
C SER A 339 12.86 11.89 -1.14
N VAL A 340 13.87 11.89 -0.27
CA VAL A 340 13.99 10.89 0.80
C VAL A 340 14.18 11.63 2.12
N VAL A 341 13.24 11.46 3.03
CA VAL A 341 13.30 11.98 4.39
C VAL A 341 13.53 10.82 5.35
N LYS A 342 14.56 10.93 6.19
CA LYS A 342 14.96 9.91 7.15
C LYS A 342 15.08 10.47 8.56
N GLY A 343 14.86 9.60 9.56
CA GLY A 343 15.11 9.91 10.96
C GLY A 343 15.39 8.64 11.77
N GLN A 344 16.08 8.77 12.88
CA GLN A 344 16.27 7.68 13.82
C GLN A 344 15.14 7.69 14.83
N LEU A 345 14.36 6.60 14.90
CA LEU A 345 13.24 6.45 15.83
C LEU A 345 13.68 6.64 17.28
N LEU A 346 12.86 7.31 18.08
CA LEU A 346 13.05 7.38 19.53
C LEU A 346 13.03 5.97 20.13
N SER A 347 13.83 5.72 21.15
CA SER A 347 14.01 4.38 21.71
C SER A 347 12.77 3.82 22.42
N GLU A 348 11.90 4.71 22.86
CA GLU A 348 10.63 4.41 23.51
C GLU A 348 9.46 4.21 22.55
N LEU A 349 9.65 4.46 21.26
CA LEU A 349 8.63 4.34 20.22
C LEU A 349 8.86 3.10 19.35
N THR A 350 7.78 2.59 18.81
CA THR A 350 7.75 1.41 17.94
C THR A 350 7.61 1.78 16.47
N ALA A 351 7.74 0.80 15.59
CA ALA A 351 7.49 1.00 14.16
C ALA A 351 6.04 1.46 13.89
N LEU A 352 5.07 0.97 14.67
CA LEU A 352 3.66 1.37 14.51
C LEU A 352 3.41 2.83 14.97
N ASP A 353 4.23 3.40 15.85
CA ASP A 353 4.18 4.84 16.13
C ASP A 353 4.62 5.67 14.90
N ALA A 354 5.57 5.15 14.13
CA ALA A 354 5.94 5.75 12.85
C ALA A 354 4.78 5.65 11.83
N LEU A 355 4.06 4.54 11.79
CA LEU A 355 2.87 4.40 10.97
C LEU A 355 1.78 5.39 11.41
N LYS A 356 1.46 5.49 12.70
CA LYS A 356 0.50 6.48 13.25
C LYS A 356 0.85 7.92 12.88
N SER A 357 2.13 8.28 12.93
CA SER A 357 2.59 9.63 12.61
C SER A 357 2.45 9.99 11.13
N THR A 358 2.59 9.03 10.23
CA THR A 358 2.57 9.24 8.78
C THR A 358 1.20 9.01 8.14
N LEU A 359 0.33 8.20 8.75
CA LEU A 359 -1.01 7.87 8.24
C LEU A 359 -2.00 9.03 8.46
N PRO A 360 -2.81 9.37 7.43
CA PRO A 360 -2.60 9.06 6.04
C PRO A 360 -1.50 9.95 5.42
N ALA A 361 -1.03 9.55 4.23
CA ALA A 361 -0.07 10.37 3.49
C ALA A 361 -0.66 11.73 3.08
N GLY A 362 0.20 12.75 3.01
CA GLY A 362 -0.19 14.08 2.53
C GLY A 362 -0.66 14.09 1.07
N THR A 363 -0.06 13.23 0.26
CA THR A 363 -0.39 13.04 -1.17
C THR A 363 -1.80 12.55 -1.44
N VAL A 364 -2.48 12.02 -0.42
CA VAL A 364 -3.87 11.54 -0.50
C VAL A 364 -4.81 12.22 0.49
N SER A 365 -4.32 13.18 1.26
CA SER A 365 -5.11 13.96 2.23
C SER A 365 -5.05 15.46 1.93
N GLY A 366 -3.98 16.14 2.24
CA GLY A 366 -3.77 17.55 1.97
C GLY A 366 -2.99 18.26 3.07
N ALA A 367 -2.98 19.58 3.01
CA ALA A 367 -2.23 20.44 3.91
C ALA A 367 -3.05 21.65 4.40
N PRO A 368 -3.14 21.92 5.72
CA PRO A 368 -2.68 21.09 6.84
C PRO A 368 -3.47 19.77 6.95
N LYS A 369 -2.79 18.64 7.24
CA LYS A 369 -3.33 17.27 7.14
C LYS A 369 -4.71 17.11 7.81
N ILE A 370 -4.79 17.36 9.10
CA ILE A 370 -6.03 17.15 9.88
C ILE A 370 -7.17 18.07 9.42
N ARG A 371 -6.84 19.30 9.03
CA ARG A 371 -7.84 20.24 8.50
C ARG A 371 -8.39 19.77 7.16
N ALA A 372 -7.51 19.33 6.26
CA ALA A 372 -7.90 18.79 4.96
C ALA A 372 -8.80 17.55 5.12
N MET A 373 -8.47 16.63 6.04
CA MET A 373 -9.27 15.43 6.31
C MET A 373 -10.70 15.74 6.74
N ARG A 374 -10.89 16.73 7.63
CA ARG A 374 -12.23 17.18 8.03
C ARG A 374 -13.04 17.66 6.84
N ARG A 375 -12.42 18.46 5.96
CA ARG A 375 -13.10 18.97 4.76
C ARG A 375 -13.38 17.90 3.73
N ILE A 376 -12.50 16.91 3.61
CA ILE A 376 -12.71 15.74 2.77
C ILE A 376 -13.97 14.99 3.18
N TYR A 377 -14.15 14.72 4.47
CA TYR A 377 -15.35 14.02 4.95
C TYR A 377 -16.65 14.84 4.81
N GLU A 378 -16.57 16.15 4.97
CA GLU A 378 -17.72 17.03 4.72
C GLU A 378 -18.14 17.05 3.22
N LEU A 379 -17.20 16.81 2.33
CA LEU A 379 -17.40 16.89 0.87
C LEU A 379 -17.70 15.54 0.23
N GLU A 380 -16.94 14.50 0.55
CA GLU A 380 -17.08 13.16 -0.08
C GLU A 380 -18.28 12.38 0.44
N GLN A 381 -18.66 12.55 1.70
CA GLN A 381 -19.80 11.88 2.34
C GLN A 381 -19.75 10.34 2.34
N GLU A 382 -18.58 9.77 2.04
CA GLU A 382 -18.32 8.32 2.06
C GLU A 382 -17.02 8.03 2.82
N LYS A 383 -17.04 6.96 3.63
CA LYS A 383 -15.85 6.46 4.31
C LYS A 383 -14.86 5.90 3.29
N ARG A 384 -13.59 6.27 3.42
CA ARG A 384 -12.54 5.81 2.50
C ARG A 384 -12.12 4.37 2.74
N GLY A 385 -12.07 3.93 4.00
CA GLY A 385 -11.66 2.60 4.37
C GLY A 385 -10.23 2.30 3.95
N ILE A 386 -10.03 1.26 3.13
CA ILE A 386 -8.70 0.83 2.65
C ILE A 386 -8.06 1.89 1.75
N TYR A 387 -8.84 2.57 0.90
CA TYR A 387 -8.30 3.57 -0.02
C TYR A 387 -7.57 4.68 0.73
N ALA A 388 -6.36 5.00 0.30
CA ALA A 388 -5.49 6.01 0.90
C ALA A 388 -4.99 5.68 2.33
N GLY A 389 -5.26 4.47 2.82
CA GLY A 389 -4.68 3.91 4.03
C GLY A 389 -3.28 3.34 3.79
N ALA A 390 -2.80 2.54 4.72
CA ALA A 390 -1.51 1.85 4.70
C ALA A 390 -1.69 0.36 4.46
N ILE A 391 -0.92 -0.23 3.55
CA ILE A 391 -0.93 -1.66 3.26
C ILE A 391 0.50 -2.20 3.18
N GLY A 392 0.77 -3.30 3.89
CA GLY A 392 2.13 -3.81 3.99
C GLY A 392 2.33 -4.82 5.10
N TYR A 393 3.48 -4.75 5.76
CA TYR A 393 3.82 -5.68 6.83
C TYR A 393 4.57 -5.04 8.00
N LEU A 394 4.39 -5.65 9.19
CA LEU A 394 5.22 -5.48 10.39
C LEU A 394 5.87 -6.82 10.70
N SER A 395 7.20 -6.89 10.70
CA SER A 395 7.96 -8.10 10.96
C SER A 395 8.12 -8.35 12.48
N ALA A 396 8.29 -9.61 12.86
CA ALA A 396 8.67 -10.00 14.23
C ALA A 396 10.00 -9.38 14.71
N THR A 397 10.81 -8.84 13.80
CA THR A 397 12.03 -8.07 14.12
C THR A 397 11.74 -6.65 14.63
N GLY A 398 10.52 -6.13 14.41
CA GLY A 398 10.16 -4.73 14.61
C GLY A 398 10.43 -3.84 13.38
N ASP A 399 10.94 -4.40 12.28
CA ASP A 399 11.02 -3.71 11.00
C ASP A 399 9.65 -3.71 10.30
N MET A 400 9.35 -2.68 9.51
CA MET A 400 8.10 -2.60 8.75
C MET A 400 8.30 -1.94 7.39
N ASP A 401 7.37 -2.23 6.47
CA ASP A 401 7.29 -1.56 5.17
C ASP A 401 5.82 -1.46 4.73
N PHE A 402 5.32 -0.22 4.58
CA PHE A 402 3.95 0.07 4.19
C PHE A 402 3.90 1.00 2.99
N ALA A 403 3.10 0.61 2.00
CA ALA A 403 2.70 1.45 0.88
C ALA A 403 1.41 2.22 1.20
N ILE A 404 1.17 3.29 0.46
CA ILE A 404 -0.15 3.94 0.41
C ILE A 404 -1.09 3.05 -0.40
N ALA A 405 -2.27 2.75 0.12
CA ALA A 405 -3.26 1.93 -0.59
C ALA A 405 -3.97 2.74 -1.70
N ILE A 406 -3.26 2.99 -2.78
CA ILE A 406 -3.75 3.60 -4.03
C ILE A 406 -3.53 2.65 -5.20
N ARG A 407 -4.20 2.88 -6.32
CA ARG A 407 -4.19 1.92 -7.43
C ARG A 407 -4.56 0.53 -6.92
N THR A 408 -5.63 0.48 -6.14
CA THR A 408 -6.06 -0.66 -5.36
C THR A 408 -7.51 -0.97 -5.69
N MET A 409 -7.81 -2.24 -5.83
CA MET A 409 -9.14 -2.79 -6.03
C MET A 409 -9.51 -3.65 -4.84
N ILE A 410 -10.72 -3.49 -4.34
CA ILE A 410 -11.33 -4.34 -3.33
C ILE A 410 -12.38 -5.20 -4.03
N LEU A 411 -12.28 -6.51 -3.89
CA LEU A 411 -13.28 -7.45 -4.38
C LEU A 411 -14.09 -7.99 -3.21
N LYS A 412 -15.38 -7.70 -3.19
CA LYS A 412 -16.28 -8.13 -2.11
C LYS A 412 -17.70 -8.30 -2.63
N ASN A 413 -18.37 -9.35 -2.21
CA ASN A 413 -19.78 -9.62 -2.57
C ASN A 413 -20.03 -9.54 -4.09
N GLN A 414 -19.16 -10.16 -4.89
CA GLN A 414 -19.23 -10.15 -6.36
C GLN A 414 -19.18 -8.75 -6.99
N LYS A 415 -18.55 -7.80 -6.28
CA LYS A 415 -18.31 -6.44 -6.77
C LYS A 415 -16.83 -6.09 -6.67
N ALA A 416 -16.36 -5.34 -7.65
CA ALA A 416 -15.06 -4.69 -7.66
C ALA A 416 -15.23 -3.21 -7.32
N TYR A 417 -14.45 -2.71 -6.37
CA TYR A 417 -14.42 -1.30 -5.98
C TYR A 417 -13.03 -0.74 -6.23
N VAL A 418 -12.97 0.39 -6.90
CA VAL A 418 -11.75 1.18 -7.12
C VAL A 418 -12.01 2.61 -6.69
N GLN A 419 -11.04 3.27 -6.07
CA GLN A 419 -11.16 4.68 -5.70
C GLN A 419 -9.92 5.44 -6.16
N ALA A 420 -10.12 6.68 -6.62
CA ALA A 420 -9.04 7.55 -7.08
C ALA A 420 -9.36 9.01 -6.76
N GLY A 421 -8.32 9.81 -6.48
CA GLY A 421 -8.45 11.21 -6.09
C GLY A 421 -7.55 12.13 -6.86
N ALA A 422 -7.93 13.42 -6.85
CA ALA A 422 -7.18 14.53 -7.42
C ALA A 422 -6.89 15.60 -6.36
N GLY A 423 -5.70 16.19 -6.43
CA GLY A 423 -5.25 17.23 -5.51
C GLY A 423 -5.81 18.60 -5.90
N VAL A 424 -6.73 19.13 -5.09
CA VAL A 424 -7.35 20.44 -5.31
C VAL A 424 -6.53 21.54 -4.66
N VAL A 425 -6.10 22.50 -5.47
CA VAL A 425 -5.38 23.72 -5.08
C VAL A 425 -6.10 24.97 -5.59
N TYR A 426 -5.57 26.15 -5.27
CA TYR A 426 -6.16 27.42 -5.65
C TYR A 426 -6.51 27.55 -7.14
N ASP A 427 -5.60 27.11 -8.02
CA ASP A 427 -5.75 27.21 -9.48
C ASP A 427 -6.42 26.01 -10.15
N SER A 428 -6.82 24.99 -9.38
CA SER A 428 -7.49 23.79 -9.91
C SER A 428 -8.72 24.15 -10.75
N VAL A 429 -8.91 23.44 -11.85
CA VAL A 429 -10.09 23.52 -12.71
C VAL A 429 -10.98 22.31 -12.43
N PRO A 430 -12.23 22.48 -11.95
CA PRO A 430 -13.09 21.38 -11.51
C PRO A 430 -13.21 20.24 -12.51
N GLU A 431 -13.37 20.55 -13.78
CA GLU A 431 -13.48 19.54 -14.83
C GLU A 431 -12.19 18.76 -15.03
N ASN A 432 -11.02 19.39 -14.93
CA ASN A 432 -9.73 18.72 -15.06
C ASN A 432 -9.51 17.74 -13.90
N GLU A 433 -9.85 18.14 -12.68
CA GLU A 433 -9.73 17.30 -11.49
C GLU A 433 -10.65 16.06 -11.57
N PHE A 434 -11.87 16.22 -12.12
CA PHE A 434 -12.74 15.08 -12.38
C PHE A 434 -12.09 14.09 -13.36
N TYR A 435 -11.57 14.56 -14.49
CA TYR A 435 -10.91 13.67 -15.45
C TYR A 435 -9.60 13.09 -14.92
N GLU A 436 -8.90 13.78 -14.02
CA GLU A 436 -7.71 13.26 -13.35
C GLU A 436 -8.05 12.01 -12.52
N THR A 437 -9.15 12.03 -11.75
CA THR A 437 -9.58 10.84 -10.99
C THR A 437 -9.89 9.66 -11.90
N ILE A 438 -10.60 9.90 -13.02
CA ILE A 438 -10.88 8.85 -14.01
C ILE A 438 -9.58 8.30 -14.60
N ASN A 439 -8.64 9.18 -14.98
CA ASN A 439 -7.36 8.74 -15.54
C ASN A 439 -6.53 7.92 -14.56
N LYS A 440 -6.52 8.31 -13.28
CA LYS A 440 -5.86 7.53 -12.22
C LYS A 440 -6.53 6.16 -11.99
N ALA A 441 -7.86 6.10 -12.08
CA ALA A 441 -8.60 4.85 -11.93
C ALA A 441 -8.36 3.87 -13.10
N LYS A 442 -8.06 4.36 -14.32
CA LYS A 442 -7.84 3.52 -15.52
C LYS A 442 -6.78 2.44 -15.32
N ALA A 443 -5.78 2.67 -14.48
CA ALA A 443 -4.77 1.67 -14.12
C ALA A 443 -5.38 0.39 -13.55
N MET A 444 -6.55 0.49 -12.91
CA MET A 444 -7.27 -0.62 -12.31
C MET A 444 -8.52 -1.01 -13.10
N THR A 445 -9.22 -0.05 -13.70
CA THR A 445 -10.52 -0.28 -14.34
C THR A 445 -10.41 -0.82 -15.76
N ARG A 446 -9.24 -0.75 -16.39
CA ARG A 446 -8.97 -1.25 -17.76
C ARG A 446 -8.19 -2.56 -17.81
N ILE A 447 -8.06 -3.24 -16.68
CA ILE A 447 -7.47 -4.57 -16.65
C ILE A 447 -8.44 -5.53 -17.34
N GLY A 448 -8.00 -6.20 -18.42
CA GLY A 448 -8.84 -7.07 -19.24
C GLY A 448 -9.42 -6.43 -20.49
N ASP A 449 -9.27 -5.12 -20.69
CA ASP A 449 -9.53 -4.52 -22.01
C ASP A 449 -8.56 -5.16 -23.03
N ALA A 450 -9.07 -5.54 -24.19
CA ALA A 450 -8.23 -6.07 -25.27
C ALA A 450 -7.14 -5.06 -25.63
N GLN A 451 -5.88 -5.50 -25.55
CA GLN A 451 -4.73 -4.72 -26.00
C GLN A 451 -4.69 -4.66 -27.52
#